data_eac1c2956e001dede75514f20686c3e1
#
_entry.id   eac1c2956e001dede75514f20686c3e1
#
_cell.length_a   1.000
_cell.length_b   1.000
_cell.length_c   1.000
_cell.angle_alpha   90.00
_cell.angle_beta   90.00
_cell.angle_gamma   90.00
#
_symmetry.space_group_name_H-M   'P 1'
#
loop_
_entity.id
_entity.type
_entity.pdbx_description
1 polymer ?
#
loop_
_entity_poly.entity_id
_entity_poly.type
_entity_poly.pdbx_seq_one_letter_code
_entity_poly.pdbx_strand_id
1 'polypeptide(L)'
;MSSSGNASETGPLRLGIAGLGTVGGGVVRMVQQHGDLLATRCSRPMQITAISARDKSRDRGLDLGAFTWHDDPVDLARSDEIDVLVELIGGNEGPAKLAVEAAIANGKDVVTANKALIAHHGTALARTAEAQGVALNYEAAVAGGIPIVK
;
A
#
# COMPACT_ATOMS: atom_id res chain seq x y z
N MET A 1 28.99 -19.99 6.16
CA MET A 1 27.93 -19.38 5.31
C MET A 1 26.65 -19.44 6.10
N SER A 2 26.35 -18.38 6.82
CA SER A 2 25.13 -18.28 7.62
C SER A 2 24.06 -17.68 6.76
N SER A 3 23.09 -18.49 6.34
CA SER A 3 21.83 -18.01 5.77
C SER A 3 21.04 -17.36 6.89
N SER A 4 21.08 -16.04 6.96
CA SER A 4 20.13 -15.28 7.76
C SER A 4 18.74 -15.40 7.11
N GLY A 5 18.04 -16.49 7.41
CA GLY A 5 16.65 -16.66 7.09
C GLY A 5 15.86 -15.57 7.79
N ASN A 6 15.20 -14.75 7.00
CA ASN A 6 14.40 -13.62 7.42
C ASN A 6 13.21 -14.12 8.25
N ALA A 7 13.23 -13.89 9.56
CA ALA A 7 12.18 -14.30 10.50
C ALA A 7 10.83 -13.56 10.30
N SER A 8 10.69 -12.76 9.24
CA SER A 8 9.48 -12.00 8.93
C SER A 8 8.49 -12.72 8.00
N GLU A 9 8.80 -13.91 7.50
CA GLU A 9 7.98 -14.58 6.47
C GLU A 9 6.84 -15.46 7.01
N THR A 10 6.68 -15.60 8.31
CA THR A 10 5.70 -16.54 8.90
C THR A 10 4.36 -15.91 9.32
N GLY A 11 4.27 -14.59 9.43
CA GLY A 11 3.04 -13.89 9.82
C GLY A 11 2.25 -13.33 8.64
N PRO A 12 1.04 -12.77 8.89
CA PRO A 12 0.27 -12.10 7.85
C PRO A 12 1.04 -10.90 7.28
N LEU A 13 0.86 -10.64 5.98
CA LEU A 13 1.34 -9.42 5.34
C LEU A 13 0.45 -8.26 5.78
N ARG A 14 1.02 -7.28 6.47
CA ARG A 14 0.29 -6.15 7.06
C ARG A 14 0.23 -4.98 6.07
N LEU A 15 -0.99 -4.58 5.74
CA LEU A 15 -1.26 -3.53 4.75
C LEU A 15 -1.69 -2.24 5.44
N GLY A 16 -1.09 -1.13 5.02
CA GLY A 16 -1.56 0.21 5.32
C GLY A 16 -2.23 0.83 4.10
N ILE A 17 -3.50 1.24 4.21
CA ILE A 17 -4.25 1.82 3.09
C ILE A 17 -4.27 3.33 3.21
N ALA A 18 -3.62 4.01 2.29
CA ALA A 18 -3.62 5.47 2.18
C ALA A 18 -4.62 5.90 1.09
N GLY A 19 -5.73 6.46 1.51
CA GLY A 19 -6.85 6.85 0.66
C GLY A 19 -8.01 5.86 0.72
N LEU A 20 -9.15 6.32 1.22
CA LEU A 20 -10.41 5.56 1.36
C LEU A 20 -11.53 6.13 0.49
N GLY A 21 -11.19 6.46 -0.76
CA GLY A 21 -12.18 6.77 -1.79
C GLY A 21 -12.84 5.50 -2.36
N THR A 22 -13.36 5.58 -3.58
CA THR A 22 -13.99 4.43 -4.24
C THR A 22 -13.04 3.24 -4.35
N VAL A 23 -11.81 3.47 -4.78
CA VAL A 23 -10.80 2.41 -4.95
C VAL A 23 -10.35 1.86 -3.60
N GLY A 24 -9.98 2.72 -2.66
CA GLY A 24 -9.54 2.30 -1.33
C GLY A 24 -10.62 1.54 -0.56
N GLY A 25 -11.86 2.01 -0.60
CA GLY A 25 -13.00 1.28 -0.04
C GLY A 25 -13.22 -0.09 -0.70
N GLY A 26 -13.00 -0.18 -2.01
CA GLY A 26 -13.05 -1.44 -2.77
C GLY A 26 -11.97 -2.42 -2.30
N VAL A 27 -10.75 -1.94 -2.08
CA VAL A 27 -9.64 -2.78 -1.57
C VAL A 27 -9.95 -3.30 -0.16
N VAL A 28 -10.47 -2.44 0.73
CA VAL A 28 -10.87 -2.87 2.08
C VAL A 28 -11.93 -3.98 2.01
N ARG A 29 -13.00 -3.79 1.22
CA ARG A 29 -14.03 -4.82 1.03
C ARG A 29 -13.46 -6.12 0.50
N MET A 30 -12.60 -6.04 -0.51
CA MET A 30 -11.99 -7.23 -1.13
C MET A 30 -11.19 -8.04 -0.10
N VAL A 31 -10.35 -7.39 0.70
CA VAL A 31 -9.55 -8.07 1.71
C VAL A 31 -10.44 -8.66 2.81
N GLN A 32 -11.47 -7.93 3.25
CA GLN A 32 -12.41 -8.41 4.27
C GLN A 32 -13.26 -9.59 3.79
N GLN A 33 -13.72 -9.57 2.53
CA GLN A 33 -14.63 -10.58 1.99
C GLN A 33 -13.93 -11.80 1.41
N HIS A 34 -12.71 -11.64 0.90
CA HIS A 34 -11.99 -12.67 0.15
C HIS A 34 -10.63 -13.03 0.75
N GLY A 35 -10.44 -12.79 2.05
CA GLY A 35 -9.16 -13.01 2.73
C GLY A 35 -8.58 -14.40 2.54
N ASP A 36 -9.39 -15.45 2.65
CA ASP A 36 -8.95 -16.85 2.48
C ASP A 36 -8.50 -17.16 1.04
N LEU A 37 -9.24 -16.64 0.04
CA LEU A 37 -8.87 -16.79 -1.36
C LEU A 37 -7.55 -16.06 -1.66
N LEU A 38 -7.39 -14.85 -1.14
CA LEU A 38 -6.16 -14.07 -1.28
C LEU A 38 -4.98 -14.77 -0.60
N ALA A 39 -5.17 -15.29 0.61
CA ALA A 39 -4.17 -16.06 1.33
C ALA A 39 -3.70 -17.28 0.54
N THR A 40 -4.65 -18.01 -0.07
CA THR A 40 -4.34 -19.17 -0.90
C THR A 40 -3.53 -18.79 -2.14
N ARG A 41 -3.91 -17.71 -2.83
CA ARG A 41 -3.23 -17.25 -4.05
C ARG A 41 -1.86 -16.66 -3.79
N CYS A 42 -1.70 -15.95 -2.68
CA CYS A 42 -0.45 -15.28 -2.31
C CYS A 42 0.44 -16.15 -1.42
N SER A 43 -0.01 -17.35 -1.06
CA SER A 43 0.68 -18.26 -0.12
C SER A 43 0.98 -17.61 1.24
N ARG A 44 0.26 -16.53 1.57
CA ARG A 44 0.41 -15.76 2.81
C ARG A 44 -0.87 -14.99 3.12
N PRO A 45 -1.39 -15.02 4.35
CA PRO A 45 -2.52 -14.18 4.75
C PRO A 45 -2.18 -12.71 4.57
N MET A 46 -3.16 -11.90 4.15
CA MET A 46 -3.08 -10.45 4.10
C MET A 46 -4.02 -9.85 5.11
N GLN A 47 -3.57 -8.83 5.82
CA GLN A 47 -4.34 -8.14 6.86
C GLN A 47 -4.16 -6.63 6.72
N ILE A 48 -5.26 -5.89 6.65
CA ILE A 48 -5.23 -4.44 6.81
C ILE A 48 -5.09 -4.15 8.30
N THR A 49 -4.05 -3.42 8.67
CA THR A 49 -3.76 -3.06 10.07
C THR A 49 -3.99 -1.59 10.35
N ALA A 50 -3.73 -0.73 9.36
CA ALA A 50 -3.81 0.71 9.52
C ALA A 50 -4.34 1.38 8.24
N ILE A 51 -4.95 2.53 8.40
CA ILE A 51 -5.60 3.30 7.33
C ILE A 51 -5.37 4.80 7.52
N SER A 52 -5.41 5.53 6.41
CA SER A 52 -5.40 6.99 6.40
C SER A 52 -6.37 7.54 5.35
N ALA A 53 -7.15 8.54 5.70
CA ALA A 53 -7.97 9.32 4.78
C ALA A 53 -8.25 10.71 5.35
N ARG A 54 -8.69 11.65 4.50
CA ARG A 54 -8.89 13.06 4.89
C ARG A 54 -9.96 13.28 5.95
N ASP A 55 -11.04 12.50 5.90
CA ASP A 55 -12.22 12.71 6.74
C ASP A 55 -12.59 11.40 7.44
N LYS A 56 -12.28 11.36 8.73
CA LYS A 56 -12.57 10.22 9.61
C LYS A 56 -14.06 10.03 9.85
N SER A 57 -14.82 11.11 9.81
CA SER A 57 -16.26 11.10 10.13
C SER A 57 -17.13 10.62 8.97
N ARG A 58 -16.58 10.59 7.75
CA ARG A 58 -17.33 10.17 6.56
C ARG A 58 -17.74 8.71 6.66
N ASP A 59 -19.04 8.45 6.57
CA ASP A 59 -19.57 7.10 6.42
C ASP A 59 -19.18 6.53 5.03
N ARG A 60 -18.53 5.40 5.03
CA ARG A 60 -18.09 4.67 3.83
C ARG A 60 -18.79 3.34 3.67
N GLY A 61 -19.72 3.01 4.58
CA GLY A 61 -20.36 1.70 4.60
C GLY A 61 -19.35 0.57 4.84
N LEU A 62 -18.30 0.83 5.60
CA LEU A 62 -17.22 -0.11 5.91
C LEU A 62 -17.02 -0.17 7.43
N ASP A 63 -16.76 -1.35 7.95
CA ASP A 63 -16.27 -1.50 9.32
C ASP A 63 -14.77 -1.19 9.35
N LEU A 64 -14.42 -0.03 9.88
CA LEU A 64 -13.05 0.46 10.01
C LEU A 64 -12.54 0.38 11.45
N GLY A 65 -13.36 -0.09 12.39
CA GLY A 65 -13.07 -0.05 13.82
C GLY A 65 -11.88 -0.92 14.25
N ALA A 66 -11.54 -1.92 13.44
CA ALA A 66 -10.41 -2.81 13.70
C ALA A 66 -9.05 -2.25 13.24
N PHE A 67 -9.04 -1.12 12.53
CA PHE A 67 -7.83 -0.54 11.96
C PHE A 67 -7.34 0.66 12.73
N THR A 68 -6.03 0.80 12.88
CA THR A 68 -5.43 2.03 13.40
C THR A 68 -5.63 3.16 12.39
N TRP A 69 -6.20 4.27 12.83
CA TRP A 69 -6.39 5.45 12.00
C TRP A 69 -5.21 6.41 12.11
N HIS A 70 -4.64 6.81 10.97
CA HIS A 70 -3.66 7.88 10.86
C HIS A 70 -4.26 9.07 10.12
N ASP A 71 -4.17 10.26 10.69
CA ASP A 71 -4.66 11.49 10.05
C ASP A 71 -3.75 11.92 8.89
N ASP A 72 -2.45 11.61 8.99
CA ASP A 72 -1.45 11.88 7.95
C ASP A 72 -1.00 10.56 7.30
N PRO A 73 -1.09 10.42 5.96
CA PRO A 73 -0.60 9.25 5.26
C PRO A 73 0.92 9.04 5.35
N VAL A 74 1.68 10.09 5.66
CA VAL A 74 3.13 9.98 5.92
C VAL A 74 3.38 9.27 7.24
N ASP A 75 2.59 9.52 8.27
CA ASP A 75 2.70 8.81 9.55
C ASP A 75 2.29 7.34 9.39
N LEU A 76 1.25 7.06 8.61
CA LEU A 76 0.90 5.70 8.22
C LEU A 76 2.09 4.99 7.53
N ALA A 77 2.73 5.66 6.57
CA ALA A 77 3.86 5.10 5.82
C ALA A 77 5.08 4.79 6.71
N ARG A 78 5.25 5.50 7.81
CA ARG A 78 6.33 5.29 8.79
C ARG A 78 5.98 4.28 9.88
N SER A 79 4.72 3.90 9.99
CA SER A 79 4.23 3.04 11.08
C SER A 79 4.86 1.65 11.03
N ASP A 80 5.26 1.13 12.18
CA ASP A 80 5.72 -0.25 12.32
C ASP A 80 4.58 -1.28 12.26
N GLU A 81 3.33 -0.81 12.17
CA GLU A 81 2.15 -1.66 12.05
C GLU A 81 1.93 -2.21 10.63
N ILE A 82 2.66 -1.69 9.62
CA ILE A 82 2.52 -2.08 8.22
C ILE A 82 3.83 -2.60 7.63
N ASP A 83 3.71 -3.52 6.69
CA ASP A 83 4.80 -4.02 5.84
C ASP A 83 4.72 -3.41 4.44
N VAL A 84 3.51 -3.12 3.97
CA VAL A 84 3.21 -2.59 2.64
C VAL A 84 2.32 -1.36 2.75
N LEU A 85 2.72 -0.28 2.09
CA LEU A 85 1.85 0.87 1.85
C LEU A 85 1.07 0.68 0.55
N VAL A 86 -0.26 0.74 0.61
CA VAL A 86 -1.14 0.76 -0.57
C VAL A 86 -1.62 2.20 -0.77
N GLU A 87 -1.04 2.91 -1.73
CA GLU A 87 -1.33 4.33 -2.01
C GLU A 87 -2.45 4.46 -3.05
N LEU A 88 -3.56 5.05 -2.64
CA LEU A 88 -4.79 5.25 -3.41
C LEU A 88 -5.35 6.68 -3.27
N ILE A 89 -4.49 7.64 -2.93
CA ILE A 89 -4.87 9.06 -2.74
C ILE A 89 -5.03 9.76 -4.09
N GLY A 90 -4.05 9.56 -4.97
CA GLY A 90 -3.96 10.28 -6.25
C GLY A 90 -3.18 11.61 -6.16
N GLY A 91 -2.91 12.19 -7.34
CA GLY A 91 -2.08 13.38 -7.49
C GLY A 91 -0.58 13.06 -7.59
N ASN A 92 0.17 13.91 -8.29
CA ASN A 92 1.60 13.68 -8.52
C ASN A 92 2.50 14.37 -7.48
N GLU A 93 1.93 15.23 -6.66
CA GLU A 93 2.62 15.97 -5.61
C GLU A 93 1.82 15.89 -4.29
N GLY A 94 2.40 16.39 -3.21
CA GLY A 94 1.75 16.44 -1.91
C GLY A 94 1.65 15.10 -1.20
N PRO A 95 0.52 14.81 -0.52
CA PRO A 95 0.44 13.70 0.43
C PRO A 95 0.75 12.33 -0.16
N ALA A 96 0.33 12.06 -1.39
CA ALA A 96 0.57 10.78 -2.06
C ALA A 96 2.06 10.54 -2.28
N LYS A 97 2.77 11.53 -2.86
CA LYS A 97 4.20 11.45 -3.11
C LYS A 97 4.99 11.32 -1.82
N LEU A 98 4.69 12.16 -0.84
CA LEU A 98 5.37 12.17 0.46
C LEU A 98 5.20 10.84 1.21
N ALA A 99 4.01 10.24 1.15
CA ALA A 99 3.75 8.95 1.76
C ALA A 99 4.53 7.82 1.09
N VAL A 100 4.58 7.79 -0.25
CA VAL A 100 5.36 6.79 -0.99
C VAL A 100 6.85 6.92 -0.71
N GLU A 101 7.40 8.14 -0.74
CA GLU A 101 8.80 8.40 -0.40
C GLU A 101 9.11 7.98 1.04
N ALA A 102 8.23 8.28 1.99
CA ALA A 102 8.39 7.88 3.39
C ALA A 102 8.35 6.37 3.58
N ALA A 103 7.45 5.66 2.89
CA ALA A 103 7.37 4.21 2.94
C ALA A 103 8.67 3.56 2.43
N ILE A 104 9.16 3.97 1.27
CA ILE A 104 10.42 3.49 0.70
C ILE A 104 11.58 3.74 1.66
N ALA A 105 11.69 4.96 2.19
CA ALA A 105 12.76 5.33 3.13
C ALA A 105 12.72 4.53 4.45
N ASN A 106 11.55 4.02 4.83
CA ASN A 106 11.37 3.18 6.02
C ASN A 106 11.36 1.67 5.71
N GLY A 107 11.83 1.26 4.52
CA GLY A 107 11.95 -0.14 4.14
C GLY A 107 10.62 -0.86 3.94
N LYS A 108 9.56 -0.12 3.58
CA LYS A 108 8.24 -0.69 3.28
C LYS A 108 8.08 -0.88 1.78
N ASP A 109 7.46 -1.97 1.40
CA ASP A 109 7.00 -2.15 0.03
C ASP A 109 5.85 -1.19 -0.28
N VAL A 110 5.70 -0.82 -1.55
CA VAL A 110 4.66 0.10 -2.00
C VAL A 110 3.89 -0.50 -3.17
N VAL A 111 2.56 -0.39 -3.08
CA VAL A 111 1.64 -0.60 -4.20
C VAL A 111 0.89 0.69 -4.44
N THR A 112 0.94 1.23 -5.65
CA THR A 112 0.24 2.47 -6.00
C THR A 112 -0.62 2.33 -7.25
N ALA A 113 -1.81 2.93 -7.25
CA ALA A 113 -2.67 3.08 -8.42
C ALA A 113 -2.54 4.48 -9.05
N ASN A 114 -1.58 5.28 -8.62
CA ASN A 114 -1.45 6.69 -8.95
C ASN A 114 -0.68 6.92 -10.26
N LYS A 115 -1.43 7.03 -11.35
CA LYS A 115 -0.88 7.25 -12.70
C LYS A 115 -0.01 8.50 -12.78
N ALA A 116 -0.47 9.61 -12.19
CA ALA A 116 0.22 10.89 -12.25
C ALA A 116 1.55 10.83 -11.48
N LEU A 117 1.59 10.20 -10.33
CA LEU A 117 2.81 10.00 -9.55
C LEU A 117 3.85 9.20 -10.34
N ILE A 118 3.45 8.08 -10.92
CA ILE A 118 4.36 7.23 -11.70
C ILE A 118 4.82 7.93 -12.99
N ALA A 119 3.95 8.67 -13.67
CA ALA A 119 4.31 9.41 -14.85
C ALA A 119 5.37 10.48 -14.59
N HIS A 120 5.28 11.20 -13.48
CA HIS A 120 6.18 12.29 -13.14
C HIS A 120 7.43 11.85 -12.34
N HIS A 121 7.29 10.88 -11.45
CA HIS A 121 8.32 10.52 -10.47
C HIS A 121 8.71 9.04 -10.49
N GLY A 122 8.08 8.21 -11.34
CA GLY A 122 8.24 6.75 -11.34
C GLY A 122 9.69 6.28 -11.42
N THR A 123 10.49 6.88 -12.31
CA THR A 123 11.90 6.52 -12.47
C THR A 123 12.72 6.82 -11.21
N ALA A 124 12.50 7.97 -10.59
CA ALA A 124 13.22 8.35 -9.37
C ALA A 124 12.82 7.46 -8.19
N LEU A 125 11.51 7.21 -8.03
CA LEU A 125 10.97 6.34 -6.99
C LEU A 125 11.46 4.89 -7.15
N ALA A 126 11.48 4.36 -8.38
CA ALA A 126 11.98 3.03 -8.67
C ALA A 126 13.46 2.86 -8.29
N ARG A 127 14.30 3.83 -8.62
CA ARG A 127 15.73 3.81 -8.24
C ARG A 127 15.91 3.84 -6.72
N THR A 128 15.12 4.66 -6.01
CA THR A 128 15.18 4.73 -4.56
C THR A 128 14.70 3.42 -3.92
N ALA A 129 13.62 2.85 -4.43
CA ALA A 129 13.11 1.55 -3.97
C ALA A 129 14.13 0.43 -4.17
N GLU A 130 14.76 0.37 -5.35
CA GLU A 130 15.83 -0.59 -5.64
C GLU A 130 17.03 -0.42 -4.69
N ALA A 131 17.46 0.81 -4.44
CA ALA A 131 18.55 1.10 -3.52
C ALA A 131 18.22 0.71 -2.06
N GLN A 132 16.95 0.77 -1.66
CA GLN A 132 16.46 0.36 -0.35
C GLN A 132 16.09 -1.13 -0.27
N GLY A 133 16.12 -1.85 -1.39
CA GLY A 133 15.74 -3.26 -1.46
C GLY A 133 14.25 -3.53 -1.21
N VAL A 134 13.38 -2.57 -1.54
CA VAL A 134 11.92 -2.69 -1.42
C VAL A 134 11.25 -2.73 -2.78
N ALA A 135 10.06 -3.32 -2.86
CA ALA A 135 9.27 -3.38 -4.07
C ALA A 135 8.42 -2.11 -4.26
N LEU A 136 8.37 -1.60 -5.49
CA LEU A 136 7.43 -0.58 -5.93
C LEU A 136 6.58 -1.17 -7.06
N ASN A 137 5.33 -1.49 -6.76
CA ASN A 137 4.37 -2.09 -7.68
C ASN A 137 3.32 -1.06 -8.10
N TYR A 138 3.09 -0.93 -9.40
CA TYR A 138 2.21 0.10 -9.98
C TYR A 138 1.35 -0.40 -11.14
N GLU A 139 1.05 -1.68 -11.21
CA GLU A 139 0.24 -2.28 -12.28
C GLU A 139 -1.13 -1.61 -12.42
N ALA A 140 -1.77 -1.26 -11.30
CA ALA A 140 -3.04 -0.53 -11.31
C ALA A 140 -2.92 0.91 -11.84
N ALA A 141 -1.72 1.49 -11.87
CA ALA A 141 -1.45 2.79 -12.47
C ALA A 141 -1.30 2.74 -13.99
N VAL A 142 -1.17 1.55 -14.57
CA VAL A 142 -1.02 1.31 -16.00
C VAL A 142 -2.28 0.64 -16.53
N ALA A 143 -3.19 1.43 -17.10
CA ALA A 143 -4.45 0.98 -17.71
C ALA A 143 -5.33 0.08 -16.83
N GLY A 144 -5.21 0.20 -15.50
CA GLY A 144 -6.06 -0.53 -14.54
C GLY A 144 -6.02 -2.05 -14.66
N GLY A 145 -4.87 -2.62 -15.04
CA GLY A 145 -4.70 -4.06 -15.22
C GLY A 145 -5.10 -4.58 -16.60
N ILE A 146 -5.48 -3.70 -17.53
CA ILE A 146 -5.65 -4.06 -18.94
C ILE A 146 -4.26 -4.41 -19.52
N PRO A 147 -4.06 -5.57 -20.18
CA PRO A 147 -2.75 -6.02 -20.64
C PRO A 147 -2.34 -5.26 -21.94
N ILE A 148 -1.97 -4.00 -21.81
CA ILE A 148 -1.49 -3.14 -22.90
C ILE A 148 0.04 -3.11 -23.01
N VAL A 149 0.74 -3.53 -21.98
CA VAL A 149 2.19 -3.69 -21.96
C VAL A 149 2.50 -5.18 -22.02
N LYS A 150 3.22 -5.60 -23.05
CA LYS A 150 3.70 -6.99 -23.23
C LYS A 150 5.18 -7.07 -22.90
#